data_373534707317c0176e9dee9d4ee30abd
#
_entry.id   373534707317c0176e9dee9d4ee30abd
#
_cell.length_a   1.000
_cell.length_b   1.000
_cell.length_c   1.000
_cell.angle_alpha   90.00
_cell.angle_beta   90.00
_cell.angle_gamma   90.00
#
_symmetry.space_group_name_H-M   'P 1'
#
loop_
_entity.id
_entity.type
_entity.pdbx_description
1 polymer ?
#
loop_
_entity_poly.entity_id
_entity_poly.type
_entity_poly.pdbx_seq_one_letter_code
_entity_poly.pdbx_strand_id
1 'polypeptide(L)'
;LYIRSQHHRHRTWSYNEISRRYTDINLEFYEPKQFRTQHKSNRQASNAEKLINPDLKKNSNAFVNHSVVPIPAYKASAAITSHHKNSLHLFNKLIEAGVCREQARGVLPQNLYTEYYATTNLNNLFKFIDLRIHEGAQWEIQQLAKGMLNITEMLYPITTQAWKENKV
;
A
#
# COMPACT_ATOMS: atom_id res chain seq x y z
N LEU A 1 3.41 -1.03 -2.73
CA LEU A 1 3.10 -1.42 -4.13
C LEU A 1 1.60 -1.35 -4.47
N TYR A 2 0.69 -1.71 -3.56
CA TYR A 2 -0.75 -1.73 -3.91
C TYR A 2 -1.34 -0.33 -4.22
N ILE A 3 -0.85 0.75 -3.59
CA ILE A 3 -1.23 2.13 -3.94
C ILE A 3 -0.61 2.53 -5.28
N ARG A 4 0.65 2.16 -5.53
CA ARG A 4 1.30 2.35 -6.81
C ARG A 4 0.47 1.78 -7.97
N SER A 5 -0.05 0.57 -7.83
CA SER A 5 -0.87 -0.06 -8.87
C SER A 5 -2.15 0.73 -9.20
N GLN A 6 -2.75 1.41 -8.20
CA GLN A 6 -3.89 2.31 -8.42
C GLN A 6 -3.48 3.60 -9.12
N HIS A 7 -2.32 4.19 -8.78
CA HIS A 7 -1.81 5.38 -9.45
C HIS A 7 -1.44 5.07 -10.91
N HIS A 8 -0.79 3.95 -11.19
CA HIS A 8 -0.41 3.53 -12.55
C HIS A 8 -1.61 3.18 -13.46
N ARG A 9 -2.84 3.12 -12.94
CA ARG A 9 -4.07 3.05 -13.78
C ARG A 9 -4.35 4.36 -14.51
N HIS A 10 -3.76 5.47 -14.10
CA HIS A 10 -3.80 6.75 -14.82
C HIS A 10 -2.78 6.75 -15.97
N ARG A 11 -3.17 6.18 -17.11
CA ARG A 11 -2.27 5.82 -18.22
C ARG A 11 -1.72 7.01 -19.02
N THR A 12 -2.22 8.22 -18.75
CA THR A 12 -1.75 9.47 -19.36
C THR A 12 -0.56 10.10 -18.63
N TRP A 13 -0.01 9.38 -17.65
CA TRP A 13 1.17 9.75 -16.89
C TRP A 13 2.38 8.94 -17.37
N SER A 14 3.56 9.53 -17.25
CA SER A 14 4.84 8.82 -17.40
C SER A 14 5.39 8.44 -16.06
N TYR A 15 5.86 7.20 -15.91
CA TYR A 15 6.36 6.66 -14.66
C TYR A 15 7.78 6.12 -14.82
N ASN A 16 8.65 6.44 -13.86
CA ASN A 16 9.98 5.84 -13.75
C ASN A 16 10.16 5.33 -12.31
N GLU A 17 10.12 4.03 -12.13
CA GLU A 17 10.09 3.37 -10.82
C GLU A 17 11.39 2.60 -10.57
N ILE A 18 11.87 2.65 -9.32
CA ILE A 18 12.98 1.81 -8.86
C ILE A 18 12.62 0.33 -9.04
N SER A 19 13.50 -0.41 -9.69
CA SER A 19 13.26 -1.83 -9.94
C SER A 19 13.96 -2.72 -8.92
N ARG A 20 13.18 -3.57 -8.24
CA ARG A 20 13.70 -4.61 -7.33
C ARG A 20 14.37 -5.79 -8.06
N ARG A 21 14.52 -5.71 -9.38
CA ARG A 21 15.39 -6.60 -10.15
C ARG A 21 16.86 -6.23 -9.99
N TYR A 22 17.13 -4.93 -9.73
CA TYR A 22 18.49 -4.38 -9.71
C TYR A 22 18.97 -4.01 -8.31
N THR A 23 18.06 -3.81 -7.37
CA THR A 23 18.41 -3.41 -6.00
C THR A 23 17.58 -4.12 -4.95
N ASP A 24 18.23 -4.50 -3.87
CA ASP A 24 17.70 -5.06 -2.63
C ASP A 24 17.96 -4.15 -1.41
N ILE A 25 18.46 -2.94 -1.66
CA ILE A 25 18.73 -1.96 -0.62
C ILE A 25 17.43 -1.35 -0.11
N ASN A 26 17.34 -1.15 1.22
CA ASN A 26 16.24 -0.47 1.91
C ASN A 26 14.85 -1.08 1.60
N LEU A 27 14.72 -2.38 1.83
CA LEU A 27 13.42 -3.06 1.76
C LEU A 27 12.59 -2.73 3.01
N GLU A 28 11.69 -1.77 2.88
CA GLU A 28 10.80 -1.33 3.95
C GLU A 28 9.35 -1.70 3.62
N PHE A 29 8.56 -1.99 4.67
CA PHE A 29 7.17 -2.40 4.53
C PHE A 29 6.24 -1.46 5.29
N TYR A 30 5.08 -1.20 4.70
CA TYR A 30 4.00 -0.51 5.39
C TYR A 30 3.41 -1.42 6.47
N GLU A 31 3.53 -1.02 7.73
CA GLU A 31 3.08 -1.77 8.90
C GLU A 31 2.03 -0.97 9.69
N PRO A 32 0.74 -1.13 9.36
CA PRO A 32 -0.30 -0.45 10.11
C PRO A 32 -0.41 -1.02 11.53
N LYS A 33 -0.45 -0.14 12.52
CA LYS A 33 -0.68 -0.52 13.93
C LYS A 33 -2.16 -0.80 14.21
N GLN A 34 -3.04 -0.21 13.42
CA GLN A 34 -4.49 -0.35 13.49
C GLN A 34 -5.07 -0.42 12.08
N PHE A 35 -6.21 -1.05 11.96
CA PHE A 35 -6.87 -1.33 10.70
C PHE A 35 -8.23 -0.68 10.66
N ARG A 36 -8.61 -0.11 9.53
CA ARG A 36 -9.98 0.35 9.28
C ARG A 36 -10.92 -0.85 9.13
N THR A 37 -12.15 -0.70 9.59
CA THR A 37 -13.16 -1.73 9.36
C THR A 37 -13.76 -1.60 7.95
N GLN A 38 -14.40 -2.66 7.48
CA GLN A 38 -15.10 -2.66 6.21
C GLN A 38 -16.31 -1.71 6.28
N HIS A 39 -16.53 -0.92 5.24
CA HIS A 39 -17.74 -0.12 5.11
C HIS A 39 -18.98 -1.02 4.94
N LYS A 40 -20.10 -0.68 5.57
CA LYS A 40 -21.29 -1.54 5.67
C LYS A 40 -21.93 -1.86 4.31
N SER A 41 -22.00 -0.89 3.41
CA SER A 41 -22.70 -1.00 2.11
C SER A 41 -21.78 -0.92 0.91
N ASN A 42 -20.63 -0.26 1.01
CA ASN A 42 -19.67 -0.12 -0.08
C ASN A 42 -18.45 -1.03 0.14
N ARG A 43 -18.38 -2.13 -0.61
CA ARG A 43 -17.28 -3.10 -0.52
C ARG A 43 -15.91 -2.53 -0.91
N GLN A 44 -15.86 -1.43 -1.64
CA GLN A 44 -14.61 -0.79 -2.05
C GLN A 44 -14.09 0.21 -1.02
N ALA A 45 -14.95 0.69 -0.13
CA ALA A 45 -14.63 1.68 0.89
C ALA A 45 -14.33 1.04 2.25
N SER A 46 -13.57 1.75 3.07
CA SER A 46 -13.32 1.41 4.47
C SER A 46 -13.92 2.47 5.40
N ASN A 47 -14.24 2.08 6.63
CA ASN A 47 -14.65 3.01 7.66
C ASN A 47 -13.41 3.47 8.44
N ALA A 48 -13.03 4.74 8.27
CA ALA A 48 -11.87 5.34 8.92
C ALA A 48 -12.14 5.74 10.38
N GLU A 49 -13.40 5.89 10.78
CA GLU A 49 -13.76 6.28 12.15
C GLU A 49 -13.58 5.15 13.16
N LYS A 50 -13.69 3.91 12.69
CA LYS A 50 -13.56 2.72 13.54
C LYS A 50 -12.26 1.97 13.20
N LEU A 51 -11.24 2.20 14.02
CA LEU A 51 -9.96 1.50 13.93
C LEU A 51 -9.92 0.32 14.90
N ILE A 52 -9.41 -0.81 14.44
CA ILE A 52 -9.28 -2.05 15.21
C ILE A 52 -7.88 -2.64 15.06
N ASN A 53 -7.47 -3.42 16.05
CA ASN A 53 -6.35 -4.34 15.93
C ASN A 53 -6.79 -5.69 16.55
N PRO A 54 -7.50 -6.52 15.76
CA PRO A 54 -8.14 -7.72 16.30
C PRO A 54 -7.12 -8.78 16.67
N ASP A 55 -7.51 -9.64 17.61
CA ASP A 55 -6.82 -10.89 17.84
C ASP A 55 -7.17 -11.90 16.75
N LEU A 56 -6.15 -12.42 16.10
CA LEU A 56 -6.30 -13.50 15.13
C LEU A 56 -6.29 -14.81 15.90
N LYS A 57 -7.46 -15.46 15.98
CA LYS A 57 -7.56 -16.80 16.56
C LYS A 57 -7.06 -17.82 15.53
N LYS A 58 -6.02 -18.57 15.87
CA LYS A 58 -5.69 -19.78 15.15
C LYS A 58 -6.56 -20.91 15.69
N ASN A 59 -7.47 -21.45 14.89
CA ASN A 59 -8.15 -22.72 15.15
C ASN A 59 -7.24 -23.91 14.85
N SER A 60 -5.93 -23.78 15.09
CA SER A 60 -4.96 -24.84 14.81
C SER A 60 -4.13 -25.12 16.05
N ASN A 61 -4.07 -26.38 16.42
CA ASN A 61 -3.12 -26.89 17.38
C ASN A 61 -1.78 -27.14 16.66
N ALA A 62 -0.68 -26.73 17.24
CA ALA A 62 0.64 -27.15 16.77
C ALA A 62 1.01 -28.48 17.42
N PHE A 63 1.54 -29.42 16.64
CA PHE A 63 2.19 -30.61 17.18
C PHE A 63 3.65 -30.26 17.51
N VAL A 64 3.97 -30.25 18.79
CA VAL A 64 5.35 -30.04 19.27
C VAL A 64 5.69 -31.21 20.18
N ASN A 65 6.71 -31.97 19.85
CA ASN A 65 7.19 -33.13 20.64
C ASN A 65 6.07 -34.10 21.01
N HIS A 66 5.25 -34.51 20.04
CA HIS A 66 4.08 -35.40 20.21
C HIS A 66 2.93 -34.86 21.09
N SER A 67 2.98 -33.58 21.48
CA SER A 67 1.92 -32.93 22.25
C SER A 67 1.16 -31.92 21.41
N VAL A 68 -0.15 -31.83 21.63
CA VAL A 68 -1.00 -30.80 21.02
C VAL A 68 -0.92 -29.53 21.86
N VAL A 69 -0.31 -28.49 21.32
CA VAL A 69 -0.18 -27.22 22.02
C VAL A 69 -1.09 -26.16 21.37
N PRO A 70 -1.98 -25.52 22.14
CA PRO A 70 -2.77 -24.40 21.64
C PRO A 70 -1.86 -23.26 21.19
N ILE A 71 -2.05 -22.74 19.99
CA ILE A 71 -1.35 -21.55 19.53
C ILE A 71 -2.08 -20.34 20.10
N PRO A 72 -1.43 -19.48 20.89
CA PRO A 72 -2.07 -18.30 21.48
C PRO A 72 -2.55 -17.34 20.38
N ALA A 73 -3.66 -16.65 20.64
CA ALA A 73 -4.11 -15.56 19.78
C ALA A 73 -3.05 -14.45 19.75
N TYR A 74 -2.88 -13.83 18.60
CA TYR A 74 -1.93 -12.73 18.39
C TYR A 74 -2.59 -11.58 17.63
N LYS A 75 -2.14 -10.37 17.88
CA LYS A 75 -2.67 -9.17 17.24
C LYS A 75 -2.41 -9.18 15.72
N ALA A 76 -3.37 -8.68 14.95
CA ALA A 76 -3.24 -8.59 13.49
C ALA A 76 -2.00 -7.80 13.05
N SER A 77 -1.66 -6.70 13.73
CA SER A 77 -0.44 -5.94 13.46
C SER A 77 0.83 -6.79 13.67
N ALA A 78 0.91 -7.55 14.75
CA ALA A 78 2.04 -8.43 15.02
C ALA A 78 2.17 -9.56 13.98
N ALA A 79 1.03 -10.07 13.49
CA ALA A 79 1.01 -11.06 12.42
C ALA A 79 1.63 -10.51 11.13
N ILE A 80 1.27 -9.27 10.75
CA ILE A 80 1.82 -8.60 9.56
C ILE A 80 3.32 -8.39 9.71
N THR A 81 3.78 -7.84 10.84
CA THR A 81 5.23 -7.67 11.10
C THR A 81 5.99 -9.01 11.02
N SER A 82 5.43 -10.08 11.60
CA SER A 82 6.02 -11.42 11.50
C SER A 82 6.07 -11.92 10.05
N HIS A 83 5.00 -11.71 9.28
CA HIS A 83 4.96 -12.06 7.87
C HIS A 83 6.04 -11.33 7.06
N HIS A 84 6.23 -10.03 7.29
CA HIS A 84 7.30 -9.26 6.62
C HIS A 84 8.69 -9.81 6.93
N LYS A 85 8.98 -10.06 8.22
CA LYS A 85 10.28 -10.65 8.62
C LYS A 85 10.53 -12.00 7.95
N ASN A 86 9.52 -12.87 7.92
CA ASN A 86 9.64 -14.19 7.29
C ASN A 86 9.83 -14.07 5.76
N SER A 87 9.09 -13.17 5.10
CA SER A 87 9.22 -12.93 3.67
C SER A 87 10.60 -12.37 3.30
N LEU A 88 11.10 -11.42 4.09
CA LEU A 88 12.45 -10.87 3.90
C LEU A 88 13.54 -11.93 4.14
N HIS A 89 13.38 -12.75 5.19
CA HIS A 89 14.29 -13.85 5.45
C HIS A 89 14.33 -14.84 4.28
N LEU A 90 13.14 -15.23 3.77
CA LEU A 90 13.05 -16.13 2.61
C LEU A 90 13.68 -15.51 1.36
N PHE A 91 13.41 -14.22 1.10
CA PHE A 91 14.05 -13.49 -0.01
C PHE A 91 15.57 -13.57 0.07
N ASN A 92 16.16 -13.26 1.23
CA ASN A 92 17.60 -13.29 1.44
C ASN A 92 18.17 -14.72 1.25
N LYS A 93 17.48 -15.75 1.78
CA LYS A 93 17.88 -17.14 1.60
C LYS A 93 17.85 -17.59 0.14
N LEU A 94 16.88 -17.13 -0.65
CA LEU A 94 16.84 -17.41 -2.08
C LEU A 94 18.02 -16.77 -2.81
N ILE A 95 18.39 -15.53 -2.48
CA ILE A 95 19.55 -14.85 -3.05
C ILE A 95 20.85 -15.57 -2.66
N GLU A 96 21.03 -15.90 -1.37
CA GLU A 96 22.20 -16.66 -0.88
C GLU A 96 22.35 -18.02 -1.58
N ALA A 97 21.22 -18.66 -1.91
CA ALA A 97 21.19 -19.94 -2.64
C ALA A 97 21.39 -19.80 -4.16
N GLY A 98 21.65 -18.58 -4.66
CA GLY A 98 21.92 -18.33 -6.08
C GLY A 98 20.67 -18.10 -6.94
N VAL A 99 19.47 -17.95 -6.35
CA VAL A 99 18.28 -17.59 -7.11
C VAL A 99 18.38 -16.15 -7.58
N CYS A 100 18.07 -15.89 -8.84
CA CYS A 100 18.13 -14.53 -9.39
C CYS A 100 17.09 -13.61 -8.71
N ARG A 101 17.44 -12.31 -8.57
CA ARG A 101 16.56 -11.29 -7.96
C ARG A 101 15.18 -11.21 -8.61
N GLU A 102 15.12 -11.45 -9.91
CA GLU A 102 13.90 -11.43 -10.69
C GLU A 102 12.85 -12.43 -10.16
N GLN A 103 13.26 -13.61 -9.75
CA GLN A 103 12.41 -14.63 -9.16
C GLN A 103 12.29 -14.48 -7.64
N ALA A 104 13.39 -14.25 -6.93
CA ALA A 104 13.40 -14.13 -5.49
C ALA A 104 12.45 -13.04 -4.97
N ARG A 105 12.36 -11.89 -5.65
CA ARG A 105 11.43 -10.80 -5.28
C ARG A 105 9.95 -11.20 -5.26
N GLY A 106 9.60 -12.31 -5.88
CA GLY A 106 8.21 -12.81 -5.90
C GLY A 106 7.65 -13.17 -4.53
N VAL A 107 8.51 -13.39 -3.52
CA VAL A 107 8.07 -13.67 -2.14
C VAL A 107 7.83 -12.41 -1.30
N LEU A 108 8.17 -11.23 -1.83
CA LEU A 108 7.98 -9.96 -1.11
C LEU A 108 6.52 -9.51 -1.14
N PRO A 109 5.94 -9.14 0.00
CA PRO A 109 4.53 -8.74 0.09
C PRO A 109 4.23 -7.43 -0.64
N GLN A 110 2.96 -7.23 -1.03
CA GLN A 110 2.51 -6.05 -1.78
C GLN A 110 2.55 -4.74 -0.99
N ASN A 111 2.67 -4.79 0.32
CA ASN A 111 2.86 -3.61 1.15
C ASN A 111 4.34 -3.17 1.30
N LEU A 112 5.24 -3.74 0.48
CA LEU A 112 6.57 -3.21 0.25
C LEU A 112 6.49 -1.78 -0.29
N TYR A 113 7.27 -0.86 0.30
CA TYR A 113 7.43 0.49 -0.24
C TYR A 113 8.18 0.47 -1.57
N THR A 114 7.85 1.41 -2.42
CA THR A 114 8.54 1.68 -3.66
C THR A 114 8.68 3.18 -3.86
N GLU A 115 9.62 3.59 -4.69
CA GLU A 115 9.86 4.98 -5.08
C GLU A 115 9.74 5.09 -6.60
N TYR A 116 9.13 6.16 -7.07
CA TYR A 116 9.03 6.46 -8.50
C TYR A 116 8.80 7.93 -8.76
N TYR A 117 9.28 8.37 -9.90
CA TYR A 117 8.87 9.63 -10.49
C TYR A 117 7.61 9.44 -11.32
N ALA A 118 6.68 10.36 -11.19
CA ALA A 118 5.45 10.40 -11.97
C ALA A 118 5.30 11.77 -12.60
N THR A 119 5.26 11.85 -13.92
CA THR A 119 5.17 13.10 -14.68
C THR A 119 3.87 13.16 -15.45
N THR A 120 3.19 14.30 -15.35
CA THR A 120 1.93 14.54 -16.06
C THR A 120 1.71 16.05 -16.28
N ASN A 121 0.73 16.40 -17.09
CA ASN A 121 0.23 17.77 -17.20
C ASN A 121 -0.88 18.06 -16.16
N LEU A 122 -1.17 19.35 -15.92
CA LEU A 122 -2.15 19.76 -14.92
C LEU A 122 -3.55 19.20 -15.16
N ASN A 123 -4.01 19.11 -16.39
CA ASN A 123 -5.32 18.54 -16.72
C ASN A 123 -5.45 17.07 -16.25
N ASN A 124 -4.43 16.25 -16.50
CA ASN A 124 -4.43 14.86 -16.05
C ASN A 124 -4.21 14.71 -14.54
N LEU A 125 -3.48 15.66 -13.92
CA LEU A 125 -3.36 15.75 -12.47
C LEU A 125 -4.72 16.03 -11.84
N PHE A 126 -5.48 17.00 -12.34
CA PHE A 126 -6.82 17.31 -11.83
C PHE A 126 -7.78 16.13 -12.01
N LYS A 127 -7.76 15.42 -13.12
CA LYS A 127 -8.54 14.19 -13.32
C LYS A 127 -8.17 13.10 -12.31
N PHE A 128 -6.89 12.96 -11.97
CA PHE A 128 -6.46 12.06 -10.91
C PHE A 128 -7.02 12.48 -9.55
N ILE A 129 -6.88 13.77 -9.21
CA ILE A 129 -7.35 14.33 -7.95
C ILE A 129 -8.86 14.10 -7.80
N ASP A 130 -9.67 14.45 -8.81
CA ASP A 130 -11.13 14.27 -8.78
C ASP A 130 -11.52 12.81 -8.50
N LEU A 131 -10.90 11.88 -9.20
CA LEU A 131 -11.22 10.47 -9.05
C LEU A 131 -10.74 9.89 -7.72
N ARG A 132 -9.64 10.40 -7.16
CA ARG A 132 -8.99 9.78 -5.99
C ARG A 132 -9.23 10.50 -4.67
N ILE A 133 -9.72 11.73 -4.68
CA ILE A 133 -10.14 12.43 -3.45
C ILE A 133 -11.53 11.99 -2.98
N HIS A 134 -12.32 11.36 -3.85
CA HIS A 134 -13.66 10.91 -3.56
C HIS A 134 -13.68 9.89 -2.40
N GLU A 135 -14.71 9.95 -1.55
CA GLU A 135 -14.85 9.08 -0.36
C GLU A 135 -14.87 7.57 -0.67
N GLY A 136 -15.35 7.19 -1.85
CA GLY A 136 -15.33 5.81 -2.32
C GLY A 136 -13.95 5.29 -2.74
N ALA A 137 -12.95 6.15 -2.88
CA ALA A 137 -11.57 5.73 -3.15
C ALA A 137 -10.92 5.15 -1.90
N GLN A 138 -9.89 4.32 -2.07
CA GLN A 138 -9.13 3.79 -0.94
C GLN A 138 -8.47 4.94 -0.16
N TRP A 139 -8.51 4.89 1.16
CA TRP A 139 -8.05 5.98 2.03
C TRP A 139 -6.61 6.42 1.74
N GLU A 140 -5.67 5.49 1.51
CA GLU A 140 -4.28 5.80 1.26
C GLU A 140 -4.08 6.60 -0.04
N ILE A 141 -4.82 6.27 -1.11
CA ILE A 141 -4.73 7.05 -2.36
C ILE A 141 -5.44 8.39 -2.26
N GLN A 142 -6.46 8.50 -1.38
CA GLN A 142 -7.04 9.81 -1.04
C GLN A 142 -5.99 10.74 -0.41
N GLN A 143 -5.14 10.22 0.51
CA GLN A 143 -4.09 11.03 1.14
C GLN A 143 -3.07 11.52 0.11
N LEU A 144 -2.69 10.66 -0.85
CA LEU A 144 -1.82 11.05 -1.95
C LEU A 144 -2.47 12.17 -2.79
N ALA A 145 -3.73 12.00 -3.19
CA ALA A 145 -4.47 12.98 -3.98
C ALA A 145 -4.62 14.33 -3.25
N LYS A 146 -4.91 14.31 -1.94
CA LYS A 146 -4.98 15.51 -1.09
C LYS A 146 -3.63 16.22 -0.99
N GLY A 147 -2.56 15.47 -0.79
CA GLY A 147 -1.20 16.03 -0.77
C GLY A 147 -0.82 16.69 -2.11
N MET A 148 -1.13 16.03 -3.23
CA MET A 148 -0.91 16.61 -4.56
C MET A 148 -1.75 17.87 -4.78
N LEU A 149 -3.03 17.90 -4.35
CA LEU A 149 -3.88 19.08 -4.45
C LEU A 149 -3.27 20.27 -3.67
N ASN A 150 -2.87 20.06 -2.43
CA ASN A 150 -2.27 21.10 -1.60
C ASN A 150 -1.03 21.73 -2.27
N ILE A 151 -0.14 20.90 -2.84
CA ILE A 151 1.04 21.37 -3.55
C ILE A 151 0.62 22.13 -4.82
N THR A 152 -0.37 21.64 -5.55
CA THR A 152 -0.85 22.27 -6.78
C THR A 152 -1.49 23.63 -6.52
N GLU A 153 -2.22 23.78 -5.41
CA GLU A 153 -2.76 25.09 -4.96
C GLU A 153 -1.69 26.11 -4.67
N MET A 154 -0.58 25.68 -4.10
CA MET A 154 0.56 26.57 -3.83
C MET A 154 1.30 26.99 -5.10
N LEU A 155 1.49 26.08 -6.05
CA LEU A 155 2.28 26.33 -7.26
C LEU A 155 1.46 26.95 -8.40
N TYR A 156 0.18 26.65 -8.49
CA TYR A 156 -0.71 27.06 -9.58
C TYR A 156 -2.07 27.57 -9.04
N PRO A 157 -2.09 28.62 -8.18
CA PRO A 157 -3.30 29.04 -7.47
C PRO A 157 -4.44 29.43 -8.41
N ILE A 158 -4.16 30.23 -9.46
CA ILE A 158 -5.18 30.71 -10.41
C ILE A 158 -5.80 29.54 -11.18
N THR A 159 -4.97 28.64 -11.72
CA THR A 159 -5.45 27.49 -12.48
C THR A 159 -6.23 26.51 -11.61
N THR A 160 -5.80 26.31 -10.37
CA THR A 160 -6.49 25.43 -9.41
C THR A 160 -7.82 26.02 -8.99
N GLN A 161 -7.89 27.34 -8.78
CA GLN A 161 -9.15 28.02 -8.47
C GLN A 161 -10.14 27.90 -9.65
N ALA A 162 -9.71 28.19 -10.86
CA ALA A 162 -10.54 28.04 -12.05
C ALA A 162 -11.05 26.60 -12.25
N TRP A 163 -10.21 25.58 -11.98
CA TRP A 163 -10.63 24.19 -12.01
C TRP A 163 -11.69 23.87 -10.94
N LYS A 164 -11.55 24.39 -9.71
CA LYS A 164 -12.54 24.19 -8.63
C LYS A 164 -13.90 24.79 -8.97
N GLU A 165 -13.90 25.99 -9.56
CA GLU A 165 -15.12 26.71 -9.93
C GLU A 165 -15.87 26.07 -11.12
N ASN A 166 -15.16 25.37 -12.01
CA ASN A 166 -15.73 24.72 -13.18
C ASN A 166 -15.95 23.19 -12.99
N LYS A 167 -15.97 22.70 -11.74
CA LYS A 167 -16.41 21.35 -11.46
C LYS A 167 -17.89 21.20 -11.74
N VAL A 168 -18.24 20.38 -12.72
CA VAL A 168 -19.61 19.97 -13.05
C VAL A 168 -19.97 18.71 -12.25
#